data_5fecf0e3caaaf0d874c8d2029745dcf3
#
_entry.id   5fecf0e3caaaf0d874c8d2029745dcf3
#
_cell.length_a   1.000
_cell.length_b   1.000
_cell.length_c   1.000
_cell.angle_alpha   90.00
_cell.angle_beta   90.00
_cell.angle_gamma   90.00
#
_symmetry.space_group_name_H-M   'P 1'
#
loop_
_entity.id
_entity.type
_entity.pdbx_description
1 polymer ?
#
loop_
_entity_poly.entity_id
_entity_poly.type
_entity_poly.pdbx_seq_one_letter_code
_entity_poly.pdbx_strand_id
1 'polypeptide(L)'
;MMPYKKIFTFLILQLVSVTIYAQDFSKPVEYLNYIGLEYSKIAREKWDYTRAIGHGKRDKLIEKRRKDLAQAILDSKRTIGKMPPFNKSTALRDSIISAMNINYIIVNQDYAKLVDMEEVKEQSYDAMEAYMLAKDLALDKQAVANDMVLEQYDRFVADNNIKVNKDNEESKLAKKMRIAGDVFEYYNKVYLIFFKSYKQNSYLIDALGKGDINGIEQNRNSLLNYSKDGIEKLKEYVRYQGDETLSTACRQVLTFYADEAETKIPVMIEYFTAKDKFDKIKVTFDKIKPAQRTQQNIDTYNNAVNEMNAASTKYNAANNKMNESGHKVIDNWNNKSESFLDSHIP
;
A
#
# COMPACT_ATOMS: atom_id res chain seq x y z
N MET A 1 -9.59 4.55 20.66
CA MET A 1 -9.86 3.31 19.93
C MET A 1 -11.28 3.38 19.39
N MET A 2 -11.49 4.01 18.24
CA MET A 2 -12.80 4.11 17.59
C MET A 2 -12.97 2.93 16.62
N PRO A 3 -14.13 2.28 16.57
CA PRO A 3 -14.34 1.13 15.71
C PRO A 3 -14.42 1.56 14.25
N TYR A 4 -13.47 1.14 13.45
CA TYR A 4 -13.39 1.33 11.98
C TYR A 4 -14.45 0.52 11.19
N LYS A 5 -15.70 0.52 11.63
CA LYS A 5 -16.79 -0.23 10.95
C LYS A 5 -17.57 0.56 9.90
N LYS A 6 -17.07 1.72 9.43
CA LYS A 6 -17.83 2.57 8.48
C LYS A 6 -17.20 2.72 7.09
N ILE A 7 -16.29 1.86 6.72
CA ILE A 7 -15.64 1.95 5.41
C ILE A 7 -16.38 1.06 4.43
N PHE A 8 -17.06 1.65 3.46
CA PHE A 8 -17.69 1.02 2.29
C PHE A 8 -19.20 0.74 2.31
N THR A 9 -20.00 1.54 2.96
CA THR A 9 -21.42 1.52 2.63
C THR A 9 -21.71 2.52 1.50
N PHE A 10 -21.44 2.11 0.26
CA PHE A 10 -21.98 2.81 -0.91
C PHE A 10 -23.47 2.48 -0.96
N LEU A 11 -24.31 3.50 -0.80
CA LEU A 11 -25.75 3.35 -0.91
C LEU A 11 -26.08 2.96 -2.36
N ILE A 12 -26.15 1.66 -2.63
CA ILE A 12 -26.75 1.18 -3.88
C ILE A 12 -28.25 1.11 -3.63
N LEU A 13 -28.95 2.16 -4.04
CA LEU A 13 -30.40 2.09 -4.20
C LEU A 13 -30.72 0.92 -5.14
N GLN A 14 -31.43 -0.09 -4.66
CA GLN A 14 -31.77 -1.25 -5.46
C GLN A 14 -32.74 -0.93 -6.58
N LEU A 15 -32.36 -1.33 -7.79
CA LEU A 15 -33.12 -1.23 -9.00
C LEU A 15 -34.31 -2.21 -9.04
N VAL A 16 -35.49 -1.66 -9.13
CA VAL A 16 -36.64 -2.37 -9.68
C VAL A 16 -36.53 -2.35 -11.22
N SER A 17 -36.81 -3.45 -11.88
CA SER A 17 -36.77 -3.61 -13.33
C SER A 17 -37.53 -2.47 -14.06
N VAL A 18 -36.82 -1.68 -14.87
CA VAL A 18 -37.38 -0.53 -15.58
C VAL A 18 -37.80 -0.94 -16.96
N THR A 19 -39.11 -0.95 -17.18
CA THR A 19 -39.71 -0.73 -18.50
C THR A 19 -39.55 0.77 -18.85
N ILE A 20 -39.14 1.07 -20.08
CA ILE A 20 -38.94 2.46 -20.57
C ILE A 20 -40.29 3.14 -20.69
N TYR A 21 -40.77 3.72 -19.59
CA TYR A 21 -41.88 4.72 -19.61
C TYR A 21 -41.27 6.10 -19.37
N ALA A 22 -41.90 7.13 -19.90
CA ALA A 22 -41.56 8.52 -19.57
C ALA A 22 -41.55 8.66 -18.04
N GLN A 23 -40.37 9.04 -17.46
CA GLN A 23 -40.17 9.08 -16.01
C GLN A 23 -41.14 10.09 -15.37
N ASP A 24 -41.97 9.58 -14.47
CA ASP A 24 -42.92 10.41 -13.72
C ASP A 24 -42.23 10.86 -12.39
N PHE A 25 -41.57 12.01 -12.47
CA PHE A 25 -40.91 12.59 -11.29
C PHE A 25 -41.88 13.11 -10.21
N SER A 26 -43.20 12.99 -10.42
CA SER A 26 -44.19 13.27 -9.35
C SER A 26 -44.29 12.14 -8.33
N LYS A 27 -43.81 10.93 -8.66
CA LYS A 27 -43.82 9.76 -7.79
C LYS A 27 -42.47 9.61 -7.05
N PRO A 28 -42.48 9.54 -5.70
CA PRO A 28 -41.26 9.57 -4.93
C PRO A 28 -40.36 8.35 -5.20
N VAL A 29 -40.94 7.18 -5.44
CA VAL A 29 -40.18 5.96 -5.74
C VAL A 29 -39.49 6.05 -7.10
N GLU A 30 -40.18 6.61 -8.13
CA GLU A 30 -39.57 6.80 -9.45
C GLU A 30 -38.45 7.86 -9.42
N TYR A 31 -38.64 8.91 -8.60
CA TYR A 31 -37.59 9.89 -8.35
C TYR A 31 -36.32 9.26 -7.77
N LEU A 32 -36.46 8.41 -6.73
CA LEU A 32 -35.34 7.67 -6.14
C LEU A 32 -34.73 6.65 -7.11
N ASN A 33 -35.57 5.93 -7.89
CA ASN A 33 -35.07 4.96 -8.85
C ASN A 33 -34.20 5.62 -9.93
N TYR A 34 -34.57 6.81 -10.39
CA TYR A 34 -33.76 7.57 -11.35
C TYR A 34 -32.38 7.91 -10.78
N ILE A 35 -32.34 8.38 -9.55
CA ILE A 35 -31.10 8.64 -8.82
C ILE A 35 -30.27 7.34 -8.70
N GLY A 36 -30.92 6.23 -8.34
CA GLY A 36 -30.30 4.91 -8.21
C GLY A 36 -29.67 4.40 -9.51
N LEU A 37 -30.28 4.68 -10.66
CA LEU A 37 -29.72 4.36 -11.97
C LEU A 37 -28.40 5.10 -12.22
N GLU A 38 -28.33 6.38 -11.89
CA GLU A 38 -27.11 7.17 -12.04
C GLU A 38 -26.00 6.68 -11.10
N TYR A 39 -26.33 6.39 -9.84
CA TYR A 39 -25.38 5.77 -8.91
C TYR A 39 -24.87 4.41 -9.37
N SER A 40 -25.71 3.62 -10.04
CA SER A 40 -25.31 2.31 -10.58
C SER A 40 -24.27 2.41 -11.70
N LYS A 41 -24.29 3.50 -12.49
CA LYS A 41 -23.27 3.77 -13.51
C LYS A 41 -21.92 4.07 -12.84
N ILE A 42 -21.93 4.97 -11.86
CA ILE A 42 -20.72 5.32 -11.08
C ILE A 42 -20.15 4.08 -10.36
N ALA A 43 -21.01 3.26 -9.76
CA ALA A 43 -20.59 2.07 -9.04
C ALA A 43 -19.89 1.04 -9.94
N ARG A 44 -20.33 0.89 -11.20
CA ARG A 44 -19.65 0.03 -12.18
C ARG A 44 -18.26 0.51 -12.52
N GLU A 45 -18.11 1.79 -12.85
CA GLU A 45 -16.79 2.36 -13.15
C GLU A 45 -15.87 2.33 -11.92
N LYS A 46 -16.40 2.57 -10.71
CA LYS A 46 -15.66 2.44 -9.47
C LYS A 46 -15.17 1.00 -9.26
N TRP A 47 -16.00 0.00 -9.54
CA TRP A 47 -15.61 -1.40 -9.47
C TRP A 47 -14.49 -1.73 -10.47
N ASP A 48 -14.61 -1.28 -11.71
CA ASP A 48 -13.60 -1.51 -12.74
C ASP A 48 -12.25 -0.87 -12.39
N TYR A 49 -12.26 0.32 -11.77
CA TYR A 49 -11.08 0.97 -11.24
C TYR A 49 -10.48 0.18 -10.05
N THR A 50 -11.31 -0.20 -9.07
CA THR A 50 -10.88 -0.99 -7.90
C THR A 50 -10.26 -2.31 -8.30
N ARG A 51 -10.89 -3.02 -9.24
CA ARG A 51 -10.39 -4.29 -9.76
C ARG A 51 -9.08 -4.13 -10.53
N ALA A 52 -8.92 -3.05 -11.28
CA ALA A 52 -7.67 -2.79 -12.00
C ALA A 52 -6.48 -2.60 -11.04
N ILE A 53 -6.70 -1.93 -9.91
CA ILE A 53 -5.69 -1.79 -8.84
C ILE A 53 -5.41 -3.15 -8.20
N GLY A 54 -6.45 -3.84 -7.77
CA GLY A 54 -6.33 -5.10 -7.01
C GLY A 54 -5.62 -6.22 -7.77
N HIS A 55 -5.78 -6.28 -9.07
CA HIS A 55 -5.10 -7.27 -9.92
C HIS A 55 -3.83 -6.73 -10.59
N GLY A 56 -3.19 -5.71 -10.05
CA GLY A 56 -1.89 -5.21 -10.49
C GLY A 56 -1.84 -4.86 -11.99
N LYS A 57 -2.93 -4.28 -12.54
CA LYS A 57 -2.94 -3.90 -13.96
C LYS A 57 -1.94 -2.77 -14.22
N ARG A 58 -1.49 -2.64 -15.50
CA ARG A 58 -0.53 -1.59 -15.87
C ARG A 58 -1.07 -0.20 -15.51
N ASP A 59 -0.22 0.68 -15.03
CA ASP A 59 -0.55 2.05 -14.59
C ASP A 59 -1.40 2.82 -15.59
N LYS A 60 -1.10 2.67 -16.89
CA LYS A 60 -1.86 3.27 -17.98
C LYS A 60 -3.34 2.83 -18.02
N LEU A 61 -3.62 1.59 -17.63
CA LEU A 61 -4.99 1.09 -17.53
C LEU A 61 -5.66 1.58 -16.26
N ILE A 62 -4.96 1.59 -15.14
CA ILE A 62 -5.44 2.13 -13.85
C ILE A 62 -5.82 3.59 -14.04
N GLU A 63 -4.94 4.40 -14.64
CA GLU A 63 -5.19 5.81 -14.91
C GLU A 63 -6.37 6.03 -15.88
N LYS A 64 -6.51 5.18 -16.90
CA LYS A 64 -7.69 5.21 -17.76
C LYS A 64 -8.97 4.96 -16.96
N ARG A 65 -9.01 3.93 -16.11
CA ARG A 65 -10.18 3.61 -15.29
C ARG A 65 -10.52 4.70 -14.27
N ARG A 66 -9.50 5.38 -13.73
CA ARG A 66 -9.70 6.56 -12.89
C ARG A 66 -10.42 7.68 -13.64
N LYS A 67 -9.99 7.97 -14.88
CA LYS A 67 -10.61 8.98 -15.74
C LYS A 67 -12.04 8.60 -16.15
N ASP A 68 -12.27 7.33 -16.48
CA ASP A 68 -13.60 6.81 -16.81
C ASP A 68 -14.56 7.01 -15.62
N LEU A 69 -14.12 6.70 -14.39
CA LEU A 69 -14.87 6.94 -13.16
C LEU A 69 -15.15 8.43 -12.92
N ALA A 70 -14.13 9.31 -13.07
CA ALA A 70 -14.32 10.75 -12.94
C ALA A 70 -15.36 11.29 -13.93
N GLN A 71 -15.31 10.82 -15.18
CA GLN A 71 -16.28 11.21 -16.21
C GLN A 71 -17.69 10.72 -15.88
N ALA A 72 -17.85 9.47 -15.42
CA ALA A 72 -19.15 8.94 -15.01
C ALA A 72 -19.79 9.76 -13.88
N ILE A 73 -18.98 10.20 -12.89
CA ILE A 73 -19.45 11.08 -11.82
C ILE A 73 -19.95 12.42 -12.39
N LEU A 74 -19.22 13.04 -13.32
CA LEU A 74 -19.63 14.31 -13.93
C LEU A 74 -20.90 14.18 -14.74
N ASP A 75 -21.05 13.11 -15.52
CA ASP A 75 -22.21 12.89 -16.37
C ASP A 75 -23.45 12.60 -15.53
N SER A 76 -23.33 11.77 -14.50
CA SER A 76 -24.40 11.52 -13.54
C SER A 76 -24.79 12.77 -12.75
N LYS A 77 -23.82 13.58 -12.32
CA LYS A 77 -24.08 14.89 -11.69
C LYS A 77 -24.89 15.81 -12.59
N ARG A 78 -24.52 15.90 -13.89
CA ARG A 78 -25.27 16.72 -14.88
C ARG A 78 -26.68 16.19 -15.07
N THR A 79 -26.86 14.88 -15.12
CA THR A 79 -28.15 14.22 -15.31
C THR A 79 -29.06 14.47 -14.11
N ILE A 80 -28.59 14.27 -12.89
CA ILE A 80 -29.33 14.54 -11.65
C ILE A 80 -29.62 16.03 -11.50
N GLY A 81 -28.70 16.90 -11.91
CA GLY A 81 -28.89 18.36 -11.87
C GLY A 81 -30.07 18.88 -12.75
N LYS A 82 -30.49 18.09 -13.76
CA LYS A 82 -31.65 18.41 -14.61
C LYS A 82 -32.98 17.91 -14.04
N MET A 83 -32.97 17.15 -12.95
CA MET A 83 -34.21 16.67 -12.31
C MET A 83 -35.00 17.85 -11.74
N PRO A 84 -36.34 17.85 -11.87
CA PRO A 84 -37.18 18.89 -11.27
C PRO A 84 -37.14 18.80 -9.73
N PRO A 85 -37.53 19.85 -9.02
CA PRO A 85 -37.78 19.75 -7.59
C PRO A 85 -38.87 18.71 -7.30
N PHE A 86 -38.70 17.92 -6.24
CA PHE A 86 -39.74 17.02 -5.75
C PHE A 86 -40.59 17.75 -4.69
N ASN A 87 -41.89 17.90 -4.91
CA ASN A 87 -42.80 18.66 -4.02
C ASN A 87 -42.21 20.02 -3.61
N LYS A 88 -41.67 20.78 -4.56
CA LYS A 88 -41.00 22.08 -4.38
C LYS A 88 -39.68 22.02 -3.58
N SER A 89 -39.22 20.85 -3.14
CA SER A 89 -37.94 20.65 -2.46
C SER A 89 -36.86 20.17 -3.41
N THR A 90 -35.66 20.72 -3.28
CA THR A 90 -34.45 20.31 -3.99
C THR A 90 -33.43 19.64 -3.08
N ALA A 91 -33.76 19.53 -1.79
CA ALA A 91 -32.79 19.14 -0.75
C ALA A 91 -32.04 17.85 -1.04
N LEU A 92 -32.73 16.75 -1.39
CA LEU A 92 -32.11 15.48 -1.73
C LEU A 92 -31.24 15.60 -2.99
N ARG A 93 -31.77 16.21 -4.04
CA ARG A 93 -31.04 16.42 -5.31
C ARG A 93 -29.78 17.22 -5.10
N ASP A 94 -29.86 18.33 -4.38
CA ASP A 94 -28.73 19.24 -4.17
C ASP A 94 -27.66 18.62 -3.23
N SER A 95 -28.09 17.82 -2.25
CA SER A 95 -27.16 17.02 -1.42
C SER A 95 -26.40 15.99 -2.27
N ILE A 96 -27.08 15.28 -3.17
CA ILE A 96 -26.46 14.32 -4.08
C ILE A 96 -25.47 15.02 -5.02
N ILE A 97 -25.82 16.17 -5.58
CA ILE A 97 -24.94 16.97 -6.44
C ILE A 97 -23.67 17.39 -5.67
N SER A 98 -23.84 17.82 -4.42
CA SER A 98 -22.71 18.19 -3.53
C SER A 98 -21.80 17.00 -3.25
N ALA A 99 -22.36 15.85 -2.92
CA ALA A 99 -21.59 14.63 -2.70
C ALA A 99 -20.86 14.15 -3.96
N MET A 100 -21.54 14.21 -5.12
CA MET A 100 -20.89 13.89 -6.41
C MET A 100 -19.77 14.86 -6.75
N ASN A 101 -19.89 16.14 -6.38
CA ASN A 101 -18.82 17.10 -6.55
C ASN A 101 -17.60 16.78 -5.68
N ILE A 102 -17.81 16.42 -4.42
CA ILE A 102 -16.74 15.97 -3.50
C ILE A 102 -16.09 14.71 -4.07
N ASN A 103 -16.88 13.71 -4.47
CA ASN A 103 -16.37 12.47 -5.05
C ASN A 103 -15.56 12.70 -6.35
N TYR A 104 -16.01 13.65 -7.20
CA TYR A 104 -15.27 14.03 -8.39
C TYR A 104 -13.90 14.64 -8.03
N ILE A 105 -13.86 15.54 -7.05
CA ILE A 105 -12.61 16.16 -6.57
C ILE A 105 -11.66 15.07 -6.05
N ILE A 106 -12.15 14.14 -5.24
CA ILE A 106 -11.36 13.03 -4.72
C ILE A 106 -10.78 12.20 -5.87
N VAL A 107 -11.61 11.75 -6.81
CA VAL A 107 -11.16 10.88 -7.91
C VAL A 107 -10.24 11.63 -8.87
N ASN A 108 -10.56 12.89 -9.19
CA ASN A 108 -9.83 13.65 -10.20
C ASN A 108 -8.58 14.36 -9.67
N GLN A 109 -8.55 14.76 -8.40
CA GLN A 109 -7.45 15.51 -7.80
C GLN A 109 -6.70 14.71 -6.74
N ASP A 110 -7.39 14.18 -5.70
CA ASP A 110 -6.70 13.49 -4.62
C ASP A 110 -6.09 12.17 -5.12
N TYR A 111 -6.82 11.38 -5.91
CA TYR A 111 -6.27 10.16 -6.52
C TYR A 111 -5.23 10.44 -7.62
N ALA A 112 -5.31 11.57 -8.33
CA ALA A 112 -4.26 11.97 -9.25
C ALA A 112 -2.96 12.29 -8.51
N LYS A 113 -3.04 13.01 -7.37
CA LYS A 113 -1.86 13.24 -6.50
C LYS A 113 -1.27 11.94 -5.96
N LEU A 114 -2.11 10.93 -5.66
CA LEU A 114 -1.62 9.61 -5.28
C LEU A 114 -0.84 8.94 -6.41
N VAL A 115 -1.24 9.14 -7.68
CA VAL A 115 -0.46 8.66 -8.83
C VAL A 115 0.89 9.37 -8.90
N ASP A 116 0.95 10.68 -8.67
CA ASP A 116 2.21 11.42 -8.61
C ASP A 116 3.10 10.94 -7.44
N MET A 117 2.51 10.59 -6.30
CA MET A 117 3.22 10.01 -5.16
C MET A 117 3.68 8.57 -5.41
N GLU A 118 3.12 7.86 -6.39
CA GLU A 118 3.49 6.50 -6.76
C GLU A 118 4.97 6.38 -7.12
N GLU A 119 5.53 7.39 -7.79
CA GLU A 119 6.94 7.43 -8.17
C GLU A 119 7.89 7.64 -6.99
N VAL A 120 7.41 8.26 -5.90
CA VAL A 120 8.24 8.64 -4.75
C VAL A 120 7.96 7.81 -3.49
N LYS A 121 6.83 7.10 -3.41
CA LYS A 121 6.43 6.35 -2.22
C LYS A 121 7.48 5.32 -1.78
N GLU A 122 8.19 4.73 -2.73
CA GLU A 122 9.21 3.72 -2.46
C GLU A 122 10.59 4.30 -2.14
N GLN A 123 10.74 5.63 -2.16
CA GLN A 123 12.04 6.27 -1.85
C GLN A 123 12.37 6.18 -0.36
N SER A 124 11.37 6.19 0.52
CA SER A 124 11.55 6.03 1.97
C SER A 124 10.31 5.44 2.64
N TYR A 125 10.48 4.95 3.89
CA TYR A 125 9.34 4.50 4.70
C TYR A 125 8.36 5.65 4.96
N ASP A 126 8.86 6.85 5.26
CA ASP A 126 8.02 8.02 5.55
C ASP A 126 7.20 8.43 4.30
N ALA A 127 7.78 8.33 3.10
CA ALA A 127 7.06 8.59 1.85
C ALA A 127 5.94 7.57 1.62
N MET A 128 6.19 6.29 1.90
CA MET A 128 5.17 5.24 1.83
C MET A 128 4.07 5.45 2.87
N GLU A 129 4.42 5.78 4.11
CA GLU A 129 3.45 6.08 5.17
C GLU A 129 2.58 7.29 4.81
N ALA A 130 3.19 8.37 4.28
CA ALA A 130 2.46 9.54 3.79
C ALA A 130 1.51 9.20 2.64
N TYR A 131 1.92 8.34 1.71
CA TYR A 131 1.06 7.83 0.64
C TYR A 131 -0.15 7.09 1.19
N MET A 132 0.04 6.17 2.14
CA MET A 132 -1.07 5.43 2.76
C MET A 132 -2.02 6.36 3.53
N LEU A 133 -1.47 7.32 4.28
CA LEU A 133 -2.27 8.33 4.98
C LEU A 133 -3.10 9.17 4.01
N ALA A 134 -2.56 9.59 2.88
CA ALA A 134 -3.30 10.33 1.86
C ALA A 134 -4.47 9.51 1.27
N LYS A 135 -4.29 8.20 1.09
CA LYS A 135 -5.38 7.28 0.70
C LYS A 135 -6.49 7.24 1.75
N ASP A 136 -6.13 7.09 3.02
CA ASP A 136 -7.10 7.01 4.12
C ASP A 136 -7.89 8.33 4.24
N LEU A 137 -7.23 9.49 4.14
CA LEU A 137 -7.90 10.80 4.13
C LEU A 137 -8.88 10.97 2.95
N ALA A 138 -8.55 10.43 1.78
CA ALA A 138 -9.46 10.45 0.63
C ALA A 138 -10.70 9.58 0.89
N LEU A 139 -10.56 8.42 1.55
CA LEU A 139 -11.66 7.56 1.97
C LEU A 139 -12.54 8.23 3.04
N ASP A 140 -11.96 8.93 4.00
CA ASP A 140 -12.69 9.68 5.03
C ASP A 140 -13.55 10.79 4.41
N LYS A 141 -13.01 11.56 3.48
CA LYS A 141 -13.78 12.57 2.72
C LYS A 141 -14.96 11.94 1.98
N GLN A 142 -14.76 10.76 1.40
CA GLN A 142 -15.81 10.02 0.70
C GLN A 142 -16.90 9.55 1.66
N ALA A 143 -16.55 9.10 2.87
CA ALA A 143 -17.50 8.71 3.91
C ALA A 143 -18.37 9.90 4.34
N VAL A 144 -17.78 11.08 4.58
CA VAL A 144 -18.53 12.31 4.90
C VAL A 144 -19.53 12.69 3.79
N ALA A 145 -19.12 12.61 2.53
CA ALA A 145 -19.99 12.88 1.41
C ALA A 145 -21.19 11.91 1.34
N ASN A 146 -20.96 10.64 1.67
CA ASN A 146 -22.02 9.63 1.72
C ASN A 146 -23.00 9.87 2.90
N ASP A 147 -22.50 10.24 4.07
CA ASP A 147 -23.34 10.54 5.25
C ASP A 147 -24.28 11.71 4.97
N MET A 148 -23.83 12.75 4.25
CA MET A 148 -24.66 13.87 3.84
C MET A 148 -25.83 13.43 2.94
N VAL A 149 -25.60 12.50 2.02
CA VAL A 149 -26.65 11.97 1.13
C VAL A 149 -27.60 11.09 1.92
N LEU A 150 -27.10 10.24 2.80
CA LEU A 150 -27.91 9.35 3.64
C LEU A 150 -28.90 10.12 4.49
N GLU A 151 -28.49 11.22 5.12
CA GLU A 151 -29.36 12.05 5.92
C GLU A 151 -30.53 12.61 5.09
N GLN A 152 -30.28 13.13 3.90
CA GLN A 152 -31.31 13.67 3.02
C GLN A 152 -32.19 12.56 2.40
N TYR A 153 -31.62 11.41 2.12
CA TYR A 153 -32.36 10.23 1.67
C TYR A 153 -33.35 9.75 2.74
N ASP A 154 -32.91 9.62 3.98
CA ASP A 154 -33.76 9.18 5.10
C ASP A 154 -34.91 10.15 5.33
N ARG A 155 -34.64 11.47 5.27
CA ARG A 155 -35.69 12.51 5.33
C ARG A 155 -36.67 12.37 4.17
N PHE A 156 -36.20 12.22 2.93
CA PHE A 156 -37.04 12.06 1.76
C PHE A 156 -37.95 10.83 1.86
N VAL A 157 -37.39 9.70 2.34
CA VAL A 157 -38.12 8.45 2.57
C VAL A 157 -39.22 8.64 3.62
N ALA A 158 -38.90 9.29 4.73
CA ALA A 158 -39.83 9.56 5.84
C ALA A 158 -40.96 10.52 5.38
N ASP A 159 -40.61 11.64 4.77
CA ASP A 159 -41.57 12.68 4.32
C ASP A 159 -42.56 12.16 3.26
N ASN A 160 -42.16 11.15 2.50
CA ASN A 160 -42.98 10.58 1.44
C ASN A 160 -43.57 9.20 1.79
N ASN A 161 -43.47 8.77 3.05
CA ASN A 161 -44.00 7.49 3.54
C ASN A 161 -43.56 6.30 2.70
N ILE A 162 -42.29 6.30 2.20
CA ILE A 162 -41.79 5.21 1.39
C ILE A 162 -41.42 4.04 2.32
N LYS A 163 -42.01 2.88 2.02
CA LYS A 163 -41.63 1.64 2.72
C LYS A 163 -40.34 1.11 2.13
N VAL A 164 -39.23 1.34 2.84
CA VAL A 164 -37.94 0.73 2.50
C VAL A 164 -37.93 -0.70 3.00
N ASN A 165 -37.79 -1.66 2.10
CA ASN A 165 -37.62 -3.05 2.49
C ASN A 165 -36.21 -3.22 3.08
N LYS A 166 -36.12 -3.36 4.41
CA LYS A 166 -34.85 -3.53 5.12
C LYS A 166 -34.21 -4.92 4.92
N ASP A 167 -34.98 -5.88 4.40
CA ASP A 167 -34.55 -7.25 4.14
C ASP A 167 -33.89 -7.38 2.74
N ASN A 168 -33.66 -6.28 2.04
CA ASN A 168 -33.02 -6.30 0.75
C ASN A 168 -31.54 -6.71 0.93
N GLU A 169 -31.19 -7.88 0.36
CA GLU A 169 -29.81 -8.35 0.28
C GLU A 169 -28.91 -7.28 -0.35
N GLU A 170 -27.71 -7.10 0.24
CA GLU A 170 -26.66 -6.24 -0.33
C GLU A 170 -26.48 -6.58 -1.81
N SER A 171 -26.49 -5.57 -2.71
CA SER A 171 -26.28 -5.85 -4.11
C SER A 171 -24.96 -6.58 -4.36
N LYS A 172 -24.93 -7.46 -5.37
CA LYS A 172 -23.71 -8.20 -5.73
C LYS A 172 -22.50 -7.29 -5.90
N LEU A 173 -22.70 -6.09 -6.46
CA LEU A 173 -21.63 -5.12 -6.67
C LEU A 173 -21.17 -4.46 -5.37
N ALA A 174 -22.09 -4.10 -4.47
CA ALA A 174 -21.77 -3.55 -3.15
C ALA A 174 -20.97 -4.56 -2.33
N LYS A 175 -21.39 -5.83 -2.33
CA LYS A 175 -20.68 -6.92 -1.67
C LYS A 175 -19.24 -7.08 -2.20
N LYS A 176 -19.06 -7.04 -3.52
CA LYS A 176 -17.72 -7.09 -4.13
C LYS A 176 -16.85 -5.93 -3.69
N MET A 177 -17.38 -4.71 -3.69
CA MET A 177 -16.63 -3.53 -3.30
C MET A 177 -16.26 -3.55 -1.81
N ARG A 178 -17.15 -4.01 -0.95
CA ARG A 178 -16.87 -4.18 0.48
C ARG A 178 -15.77 -5.21 0.71
N ILE A 179 -15.86 -6.38 0.06
CA ILE A 179 -14.82 -7.41 0.14
C ILE A 179 -13.47 -6.84 -0.31
N ALA A 180 -13.41 -6.15 -1.45
CA ALA A 180 -12.17 -5.56 -1.93
C ALA A 180 -11.61 -4.51 -0.93
N GLY A 181 -12.46 -3.72 -0.29
CA GLY A 181 -12.06 -2.78 0.76
C GLY A 181 -11.42 -3.47 1.96
N ASP A 182 -12.07 -4.53 2.49
CA ASP A 182 -11.55 -5.32 3.61
C ASP A 182 -10.19 -5.98 3.25
N VAL A 183 -10.06 -6.48 2.02
CA VAL A 183 -8.82 -7.07 1.51
C VAL A 183 -7.69 -6.05 1.48
N PHE A 184 -7.94 -4.86 0.90
CA PHE A 184 -6.94 -3.80 0.84
C PHE A 184 -6.54 -3.27 2.22
N GLU A 185 -7.48 -3.16 3.16
CA GLU A 185 -7.16 -2.74 4.52
C GLU A 185 -6.16 -3.71 5.18
N TYR A 186 -6.45 -5.01 5.12
CA TYR A 186 -5.55 -6.03 5.64
C TYR A 186 -4.20 -6.04 4.92
N TYR A 187 -4.23 -6.03 3.59
CA TYR A 187 -3.02 -6.02 2.75
C TYR A 187 -2.12 -4.84 3.09
N ASN A 188 -2.65 -3.63 3.16
CA ASN A 188 -1.87 -2.42 3.43
C ASN A 188 -1.18 -2.46 4.80
N LYS A 189 -1.84 -3.01 5.83
CA LYS A 189 -1.25 -3.17 7.17
C LYS A 189 -0.05 -4.12 7.14
N VAL A 190 -0.18 -5.27 6.50
CA VAL A 190 0.91 -6.24 6.36
C VAL A 190 2.03 -5.69 5.46
N TYR A 191 1.66 -5.01 4.38
CA TYR A 191 2.61 -4.39 3.45
C TYR A 191 3.49 -3.33 4.13
N LEU A 192 2.93 -2.45 4.97
CA LEU A 192 3.72 -1.44 5.70
C LEU A 192 4.71 -2.09 6.67
N ILE A 193 4.34 -3.18 7.32
CA ILE A 193 5.25 -3.95 8.19
C ILE A 193 6.42 -4.50 7.37
N PHE A 194 6.14 -5.12 6.22
CA PHE A 194 7.16 -5.61 5.28
C PHE A 194 8.04 -4.46 4.79
N PHE A 195 7.43 -3.39 4.28
CA PHE A 195 8.12 -2.31 3.58
C PHE A 195 9.14 -1.59 4.47
N LYS A 196 8.85 -1.44 5.75
CA LYS A 196 9.76 -0.80 6.71
C LYS A 196 11.13 -1.50 6.77
N SER A 197 11.13 -2.81 6.90
CA SER A 197 12.36 -3.61 6.94
C SER A 197 12.99 -3.74 5.56
N TYR A 198 12.19 -3.90 4.49
CA TYR A 198 12.66 -3.94 3.11
C TYR A 198 13.44 -2.67 2.74
N LYS A 199 12.90 -1.51 3.08
CA LYS A 199 13.57 -0.24 2.80
C LYS A 199 14.82 -0.03 3.63
N GLN A 200 14.78 -0.44 4.91
CA GLN A 200 15.95 -0.41 5.78
C GLN A 200 17.09 -1.30 5.26
N ASN A 201 16.75 -2.47 4.70
CA ASN A 201 17.73 -3.34 4.05
C ASN A 201 18.38 -2.65 2.83
N SER A 202 17.62 -1.85 2.06
CA SER A 202 18.18 -1.08 0.94
C SER A 202 19.24 -0.09 1.40
N TYR A 203 19.04 0.58 2.53
CA TYR A 203 20.03 1.49 3.12
C TYR A 203 21.27 0.74 3.64
N LEU A 204 21.08 -0.45 4.18
CA LEU A 204 22.19 -1.32 4.60
C LEU A 204 23.05 -1.76 3.40
N ILE A 205 22.41 -2.16 2.30
CA ILE A 205 23.11 -2.55 1.06
C ILE A 205 23.89 -1.37 0.48
N ASP A 206 23.33 -0.16 0.49
CA ASP A 206 24.02 1.06 0.05
C ASP A 206 25.26 1.35 0.92
N ALA A 207 25.16 1.24 2.24
CA ALA A 207 26.27 1.40 3.17
C ALA A 207 27.37 0.33 2.96
N LEU A 208 26.97 -0.92 2.72
CA LEU A 208 27.89 -2.02 2.35
C LEU A 208 28.63 -1.71 1.05
N GLY A 209 27.93 -1.24 0.02
CA GLY A 209 28.53 -0.85 -1.26
C GLY A 209 29.56 0.27 -1.14
N LYS A 210 29.38 1.18 -0.17
CA LYS A 210 30.30 2.29 0.13
C LYS A 210 31.44 1.89 1.07
N GLY A 211 31.35 0.75 1.74
CA GLY A 211 32.29 0.35 2.80
C GLY A 211 32.23 1.26 4.04
N ASP A 212 31.08 1.92 4.26
CA ASP A 212 30.85 2.81 5.40
C ASP A 212 30.51 1.98 6.65
N ILE A 213 31.56 1.65 7.45
CA ILE A 213 31.43 0.80 8.64
C ILE A 213 30.37 1.35 9.61
N ASN A 214 30.37 2.65 9.87
CA ASN A 214 29.42 3.27 10.81
C ASN A 214 28.00 3.18 10.26
N GLY A 215 27.82 3.48 8.96
CA GLY A 215 26.53 3.34 8.27
C GLY A 215 26.05 1.89 8.26
N ILE A 216 26.95 0.91 8.05
CA ILE A 216 26.62 -0.51 8.10
C ILE A 216 26.12 -0.91 9.49
N GLU A 217 26.83 -0.54 10.56
CA GLU A 217 26.43 -0.86 11.94
C GLU A 217 25.08 -0.23 12.31
N GLN A 218 24.87 1.05 11.97
CA GLN A 218 23.64 1.76 12.23
C GLN A 218 22.46 1.13 11.50
N ASN A 219 22.62 0.88 10.19
CA ASN A 219 21.54 0.28 9.37
C ASN A 219 21.27 -1.18 9.77
N ARG A 220 22.30 -1.95 10.14
CA ARG A 220 22.15 -3.30 10.71
C ARG A 220 21.28 -3.30 11.97
N ASN A 221 21.58 -2.42 12.93
CA ASN A 221 20.84 -2.35 14.18
C ASN A 221 19.39 -1.93 13.94
N SER A 222 19.14 -0.97 13.03
CA SER A 222 17.80 -0.56 12.64
C SER A 222 17.04 -1.69 11.93
N LEU A 223 17.68 -2.41 11.01
CA LEU A 223 17.09 -3.55 10.31
C LEU A 223 16.67 -4.66 11.29
N LEU A 224 17.55 -5.00 12.24
CA LEU A 224 17.26 -6.00 13.27
C LEU A 224 16.04 -5.59 14.11
N ASN A 225 16.02 -4.34 14.59
CA ASN A 225 14.94 -3.83 15.41
C ASN A 225 13.62 -3.80 14.64
N TYR A 226 13.60 -3.25 13.42
CA TYR A 226 12.38 -3.17 12.60
C TYR A 226 11.85 -4.55 12.22
N SER A 227 12.75 -5.51 11.96
CA SER A 227 12.34 -6.88 11.65
C SER A 227 11.72 -7.58 12.87
N LYS A 228 12.32 -7.44 14.06
CA LYS A 228 11.77 -8.00 15.30
C LYS A 228 10.43 -7.35 15.68
N ASP A 229 10.34 -6.03 15.63
CA ASP A 229 9.11 -5.29 15.87
C ASP A 229 8.01 -5.68 14.87
N GLY A 230 8.39 -5.87 13.60
CA GLY A 230 7.47 -6.30 12.55
C GLY A 230 6.93 -7.70 12.82
N ILE A 231 7.75 -8.65 13.25
CA ILE A 231 7.32 -10.00 13.63
C ILE A 231 6.31 -9.95 14.79
N GLU A 232 6.53 -9.10 15.79
CA GLU A 232 5.58 -8.92 16.88
C GLU A 232 4.25 -8.32 16.40
N LYS A 233 4.30 -7.26 15.57
CA LYS A 233 3.10 -6.63 14.98
C LYS A 233 2.29 -7.58 14.11
N LEU A 234 2.94 -8.51 13.40
CA LEU A 234 2.24 -9.52 12.60
C LEU A 234 1.34 -10.45 13.43
N LYS A 235 1.50 -10.52 14.75
CA LYS A 235 0.59 -11.27 15.63
C LYS A 235 -0.83 -10.72 15.63
N GLU A 236 -1.01 -9.44 15.32
CA GLU A 236 -2.31 -8.79 15.17
C GLU A 236 -2.96 -9.09 13.81
N TYR A 237 -2.16 -9.51 12.82
CA TYR A 237 -2.56 -9.71 11.42
C TYR A 237 -2.22 -11.12 10.93
N VAL A 238 -2.45 -12.15 11.78
CA VAL A 238 -2.04 -13.53 11.48
C VAL A 238 -2.73 -14.06 10.24
N ARG A 239 -4.03 -13.79 10.07
CA ARG A 239 -4.84 -14.36 8.98
C ARG A 239 -5.93 -13.40 8.51
N TYR A 240 -6.26 -13.47 7.23
CA TYR A 240 -7.44 -12.88 6.63
C TYR A 240 -8.44 -13.97 6.26
N GLN A 241 -9.58 -14.02 6.94
CA GLN A 241 -10.63 -15.03 6.71
C GLN A 241 -10.10 -16.49 6.68
N GLY A 242 -9.08 -16.78 7.50
CA GLY A 242 -8.46 -18.11 7.58
C GLY A 242 -7.20 -18.27 6.71
N ASP A 243 -6.93 -17.37 5.78
CA ASP A 243 -5.71 -17.38 4.94
C ASP A 243 -4.55 -16.67 5.65
N GLU A 244 -3.45 -17.39 5.82
CA GLU A 244 -2.18 -16.90 6.43
C GLU A 244 -1.09 -16.64 5.39
N THR A 245 -1.40 -16.75 4.10
CA THR A 245 -0.42 -16.68 3.00
C THR A 245 0.41 -15.39 3.06
N LEU A 246 -0.25 -14.22 3.16
CA LEU A 246 0.43 -12.92 3.16
C LEU A 246 1.25 -12.70 4.43
N SER A 247 0.69 -12.95 5.61
CA SER A 247 1.39 -12.77 6.89
C SER A 247 2.57 -13.71 7.04
N THR A 248 2.42 -14.96 6.57
CA THR A 248 3.50 -15.95 6.57
C THR A 248 4.65 -15.52 5.66
N ALA A 249 4.36 -15.05 4.44
CA ALA A 249 5.38 -14.54 3.52
C ALA A 249 6.10 -13.31 4.11
N CYS A 250 5.37 -12.37 4.70
CA CYS A 250 5.96 -11.23 5.40
C CYS A 250 6.89 -11.69 6.54
N ARG A 251 6.42 -12.58 7.39
CA ARG A 251 7.23 -13.13 8.50
C ARG A 251 8.52 -13.78 8.01
N GLN A 252 8.49 -14.50 6.90
CA GLN A 252 9.68 -15.12 6.32
C GLN A 252 10.72 -14.07 5.92
N VAL A 253 10.29 -12.96 5.30
CA VAL A 253 11.20 -11.84 4.96
C VAL A 253 11.78 -11.21 6.21
N LEU A 254 10.96 -10.90 7.22
CA LEU A 254 11.43 -10.28 8.46
C LEU A 254 12.39 -11.19 9.23
N THR A 255 12.11 -12.49 9.28
CA THR A 255 12.99 -13.48 9.91
C THR A 255 14.32 -13.57 9.17
N PHE A 256 14.29 -13.57 7.83
CA PHE A 256 15.49 -13.54 7.01
C PHE A 256 16.34 -12.29 7.31
N TYR A 257 15.75 -11.10 7.33
CA TYR A 257 16.48 -9.87 7.61
C TYR A 257 17.03 -9.82 9.03
N ALA A 258 16.32 -10.35 10.01
CA ALA A 258 16.84 -10.46 11.39
C ALA A 258 18.05 -11.40 11.45
N ASP A 259 17.98 -12.56 10.81
CA ASP A 259 19.11 -13.52 10.74
C ASP A 259 20.32 -12.89 10.03
N GLU A 260 20.12 -12.22 8.90
CA GLU A 260 21.18 -11.53 8.18
C GLU A 260 21.88 -10.48 9.06
N ALA A 261 21.09 -9.64 9.74
CA ALA A 261 21.61 -8.62 10.63
C ALA A 261 22.37 -9.21 11.82
N GLU A 262 21.96 -10.35 12.33
CA GLU A 262 22.61 -11.02 13.47
C GLU A 262 23.84 -11.82 13.06
N THR A 263 23.84 -12.46 11.88
CA THR A 263 24.85 -13.50 11.56
C THR A 263 25.77 -13.15 10.39
N LYS A 264 25.30 -12.45 9.35
CA LYS A 264 26.09 -12.19 8.13
C LYS A 264 26.74 -10.82 8.15
N ILE A 265 25.96 -9.79 8.53
CA ILE A 265 26.48 -8.41 8.56
C ILE A 265 27.67 -8.23 9.49
N PRO A 266 27.75 -8.85 10.70
CA PRO A 266 28.95 -8.81 11.52
C PRO A 266 30.21 -9.32 10.80
N VAL A 267 30.10 -10.40 10.02
CA VAL A 267 31.20 -10.93 9.21
C VAL A 267 31.65 -9.92 8.12
N MET A 268 30.71 -9.18 7.56
CA MET A 268 31.02 -8.12 6.58
C MET A 268 31.73 -6.93 7.24
N ILE A 269 31.33 -6.55 8.44
CA ILE A 269 31.99 -5.50 9.23
C ILE A 269 33.44 -5.91 9.57
N GLU A 270 33.67 -7.18 9.94
CA GLU A 270 35.04 -7.71 10.18
C GLU A 270 35.94 -7.51 8.95
N TYR A 271 35.40 -7.77 7.75
CA TYR A 271 36.16 -7.55 6.51
C TYR A 271 36.50 -6.08 6.28
N PHE A 272 35.56 -5.16 6.41
CA PHE A 272 35.84 -3.72 6.21
C PHE A 272 36.83 -3.20 7.26
N THR A 273 36.74 -3.69 8.50
CA THR A 273 37.68 -3.36 9.59
C THR A 273 39.09 -3.88 9.29
N ALA A 274 39.20 -5.14 8.84
CA ALA A 274 40.51 -5.74 8.47
C ALA A 274 41.10 -5.00 7.25
N LYS A 275 40.27 -4.63 6.28
CA LYS A 275 40.67 -3.85 5.11
C LYS A 275 41.20 -2.46 5.51
N ASP A 276 40.51 -1.72 6.34
CA ASP A 276 40.95 -0.40 6.83
C ASP A 276 42.29 -0.50 7.58
N LYS A 277 42.45 -1.52 8.46
CA LYS A 277 43.69 -1.82 9.15
C LYS A 277 44.82 -2.12 8.17
N PHE A 278 44.58 -2.98 7.18
CA PHE A 278 45.54 -3.31 6.13
C PHE A 278 45.94 -2.08 5.34
N ASP A 279 45.01 -1.27 4.89
CA ASP A 279 45.29 -0.06 4.09
C ASP A 279 46.21 0.92 4.87
N LYS A 280 45.99 1.12 6.17
CA LYS A 280 46.83 1.96 7.06
C LYS A 280 48.23 1.39 7.19
N ILE A 281 48.37 0.08 7.42
CA ILE A 281 49.66 -0.61 7.53
C ILE A 281 50.40 -0.54 6.19
N LYS A 282 49.71 -0.76 5.08
CA LYS A 282 50.28 -0.68 3.74
C LYS A 282 50.85 0.70 3.43
N VAL A 283 50.10 1.77 3.71
CA VAL A 283 50.58 3.15 3.52
C VAL A 283 51.85 3.42 4.32
N THR A 284 51.94 2.90 5.54
CA THR A 284 53.13 3.05 6.41
C THR A 284 54.32 2.25 5.87
N PHE A 285 54.08 0.99 5.48
CA PHE A 285 55.07 0.08 4.94
C PHE A 285 55.69 0.57 3.62
N ASP A 286 54.84 1.14 2.72
CA ASP A 286 55.26 1.65 1.42
C ASP A 286 56.17 2.90 1.52
N LYS A 287 56.08 3.65 2.63
CA LYS A 287 56.94 4.81 2.90
C LYS A 287 58.36 4.38 3.36
N ILE A 288 58.56 3.14 3.81
CA ILE A 288 59.87 2.62 4.25
C ILE A 288 60.62 2.11 3.03
N LYS A 289 61.81 2.70 2.76
CA LYS A 289 62.68 2.25 1.65
C LYS A 289 62.99 0.76 1.81
N PRO A 290 63.03 -0.05 0.75
CA PRO A 290 63.22 -1.48 0.83
C PRO A 290 64.41 -1.90 1.68
N ALA A 291 65.55 -1.23 1.56
CA ALA A 291 66.78 -1.50 2.33
C ALA A 291 66.67 -1.14 3.84
N GLN A 292 65.62 -0.43 4.25
CA GLN A 292 65.35 0.00 5.63
C GLN A 292 64.23 -0.80 6.29
N ARG A 293 63.62 -1.74 5.60
CA ARG A 293 62.54 -2.59 6.12
C ARG A 293 63.11 -3.60 7.08
N THR A 294 62.70 -3.51 8.33
CA THR A 294 63.02 -4.51 9.34
C THR A 294 62.14 -5.74 9.18
N GLN A 295 62.59 -6.87 9.77
CA GLN A 295 61.80 -8.09 9.82
C GLN A 295 60.42 -7.82 10.46
N GLN A 296 60.38 -7.03 11.52
CA GLN A 296 59.15 -6.64 12.18
C GLN A 296 58.17 -5.88 11.24
N ASN A 297 58.71 -5.00 10.37
CA ASN A 297 57.88 -4.30 9.36
C ASN A 297 57.25 -5.31 8.37
N ILE A 298 58.03 -6.28 7.92
CA ILE A 298 57.63 -7.35 7.01
C ILE A 298 56.55 -8.24 7.65
N ASP A 299 56.82 -8.67 8.88
CA ASP A 299 55.88 -9.54 9.63
C ASP A 299 54.53 -8.82 9.89
N THR A 300 54.56 -7.54 10.29
CA THR A 300 53.36 -6.73 10.49
C THR A 300 52.54 -6.60 9.21
N TYR A 301 53.20 -6.33 8.09
CA TYR A 301 52.52 -6.25 6.78
C TYR A 301 51.93 -7.60 6.36
N ASN A 302 52.70 -8.67 6.45
CA ASN A 302 52.26 -10.02 6.08
C ASN A 302 51.09 -10.50 6.95
N ASN A 303 51.11 -10.22 8.23
CA ASN A 303 50.01 -10.56 9.14
C ASN A 303 48.74 -9.80 8.74
N ALA A 304 48.83 -8.51 8.42
CA ALA A 304 47.69 -7.74 7.98
C ALA A 304 47.11 -8.23 6.62
N VAL A 305 47.98 -8.65 5.69
CA VAL A 305 47.58 -9.30 4.43
C VAL A 305 46.79 -10.57 4.70
N ASN A 306 47.30 -11.42 5.59
CA ASN A 306 46.69 -12.70 5.94
C ASN A 306 45.30 -12.49 6.62
N GLU A 307 45.22 -11.54 7.58
CA GLU A 307 43.97 -11.19 8.25
C GLU A 307 42.93 -10.70 7.23
N MET A 308 43.30 -9.76 6.33
CA MET A 308 42.45 -9.24 5.32
C MET A 308 41.96 -10.32 4.33
N ASN A 309 42.86 -11.22 3.88
CA ASN A 309 42.52 -12.31 2.97
C ASN A 309 41.53 -13.31 3.63
N ALA A 310 41.75 -13.65 4.89
CA ALA A 310 40.84 -14.52 5.64
C ALA A 310 39.44 -13.87 5.80
N ALA A 311 39.40 -12.59 6.15
CA ALA A 311 38.17 -11.84 6.26
C ALA A 311 37.47 -11.70 4.91
N SER A 312 38.20 -11.47 3.81
CA SER A 312 37.66 -11.42 2.44
C SER A 312 36.99 -12.74 2.03
N THR A 313 37.59 -13.87 2.36
CA THR A 313 37.01 -15.20 2.08
C THR A 313 35.67 -15.37 2.80
N LYS A 314 35.60 -15.00 4.08
CA LYS A 314 34.35 -15.05 4.86
C LYS A 314 33.30 -14.09 4.32
N TYR A 315 33.68 -12.85 3.97
CA TYR A 315 32.83 -11.85 3.37
C TYR A 315 32.16 -12.37 2.08
N ASN A 316 32.97 -12.92 1.17
CA ASN A 316 32.47 -13.43 -0.10
C ASN A 316 31.45 -14.57 0.10
N ALA A 317 31.75 -15.50 1.02
CA ALA A 317 30.84 -16.58 1.35
C ALA A 317 29.51 -16.06 1.95
N ALA A 318 29.58 -15.10 2.88
CA ALA A 318 28.42 -14.48 3.49
C ALA A 318 27.59 -13.70 2.45
N ASN A 319 28.25 -12.87 1.62
CA ASN A 319 27.60 -12.07 0.58
C ASN A 319 26.88 -12.93 -0.46
N ASN A 320 27.51 -14.00 -0.95
CA ASN A 320 26.90 -14.90 -1.91
C ASN A 320 25.64 -15.56 -1.33
N LYS A 321 25.72 -16.05 -0.09
CA LYS A 321 24.59 -16.68 0.58
C LYS A 321 23.45 -15.68 0.85
N MET A 322 23.78 -14.45 1.26
CA MET A 322 22.81 -13.38 1.47
C MET A 322 22.06 -13.04 0.18
N ASN A 323 22.78 -12.84 -0.92
CA ASN A 323 22.17 -12.53 -2.22
C ASN A 323 21.26 -13.66 -2.70
N GLU A 324 21.72 -14.92 -2.67
CA GLU A 324 20.94 -16.07 -3.12
C GLU A 324 19.65 -16.25 -2.29
N SER A 325 19.76 -16.17 -0.98
CA SER A 325 18.62 -16.32 -0.09
C SER A 325 17.68 -15.11 -0.14
N GLY A 326 18.24 -13.90 -0.26
CA GLY A 326 17.49 -12.65 -0.38
C GLY A 326 16.59 -12.62 -1.61
N HIS A 327 17.11 -12.99 -2.78
CA HIS A 327 16.29 -13.10 -3.98
C HIS A 327 15.10 -14.06 -3.79
N LYS A 328 15.37 -15.26 -3.27
CA LYS A 328 14.32 -16.27 -3.05
C LYS A 328 13.20 -15.78 -2.11
N VAL A 329 13.57 -15.12 -1.01
CA VAL A 329 12.58 -14.69 -0.02
C VAL A 329 11.76 -13.51 -0.53
N ILE A 330 12.34 -12.59 -1.31
CA ILE A 330 11.64 -11.46 -1.91
C ILE A 330 10.74 -11.94 -3.06
N ASP A 331 11.21 -12.83 -3.92
CA ASP A 331 10.38 -13.42 -4.98
C ASP A 331 9.16 -14.17 -4.38
N ASN A 332 9.38 -14.91 -3.28
CA ASN A 332 8.27 -15.55 -2.57
C ASN A 332 7.27 -14.52 -2.02
N TRP A 333 7.75 -13.43 -1.42
CA TRP A 333 6.88 -12.33 -0.97
C TRP A 333 6.04 -11.77 -2.12
N ASN A 334 6.69 -11.41 -3.23
CA ASN A 334 6.01 -10.83 -4.39
C ASN A 334 4.92 -11.77 -4.94
N ASN A 335 5.26 -13.04 -5.15
CA ASN A 335 4.32 -14.06 -5.66
C ASN A 335 3.15 -14.29 -4.69
N LYS A 336 3.41 -14.32 -3.37
CA LYS A 336 2.37 -14.53 -2.37
C LYS A 336 1.48 -13.30 -2.19
N SER A 337 2.03 -12.10 -2.29
CA SER A 337 1.28 -10.84 -2.31
C SER A 337 0.30 -10.76 -3.47
N GLU A 338 0.77 -11.05 -4.68
CA GLU A 338 -0.07 -11.08 -5.88
C GLU A 338 -1.16 -12.15 -5.77
N SER A 339 -0.78 -13.38 -5.40
CA SER A 339 -1.71 -14.49 -5.23
C SER A 339 -2.78 -14.20 -4.17
N PHE A 340 -2.43 -13.53 -3.08
CA PHE A 340 -3.38 -13.12 -2.03
C PHE A 340 -4.43 -12.15 -2.58
N LEU A 341 -4.00 -11.10 -3.29
CA LEU A 341 -4.92 -10.13 -3.88
C LEU A 341 -5.82 -10.77 -4.94
N ASP A 342 -5.27 -11.61 -5.82
CA ASP A 342 -6.02 -12.31 -6.87
C ASP A 342 -7.06 -13.29 -6.30
N SER A 343 -6.76 -13.91 -5.17
CA SER A 343 -7.66 -14.89 -4.54
C SER A 343 -8.80 -14.25 -3.78
N HIS A 344 -8.61 -13.05 -3.22
CA HIS A 344 -9.56 -12.41 -2.32
C HIS A 344 -10.32 -11.23 -2.93
N ILE A 345 -9.85 -10.62 -4.01
CA ILE A 345 -10.59 -9.58 -4.74
C ILE A 345 -11.48 -10.25 -5.81
N PRO A 346 -12.84 -10.11 -5.70
CA PRO A 346 -13.79 -10.82 -6.56
C PRO A 346 -13.72 -10.48 -8.04
#